data_ffea9e120be70c302e012762eaf84ff8
#
_entry.id   ffea9e120be70c302e012762eaf84ff8
#
_cell.length_a   1.000
_cell.length_b   1.000
_cell.length_c   1.000
_cell.angle_alpha   90.00
_cell.angle_beta   90.00
_cell.angle_gamma   90.00
#
_symmetry.space_group_name_H-M   'P 1'
#
loop_
_entity.id
_entity.type
_entity.pdbx_description
1 polymer ?
#
loop_
_entity_poly.entity_id
_entity_poly.type
_entity_poly.pdbx_seq_one_letter_code
_entity_poly.pdbx_strand_id
1 'polypeptide(L)'
;SSQAARDGGGSGSSLYSASKGAVTSYTRALAKEFGPDGIRVNAITAGMTSTRFHDDFTSDEIRKKVAVATPLRREGKPEEIADLAIYLASDSSSYITGANIDINGGILNS
;
A
#
# COMPACT_ATOMS: atom_id res chain seq x y z
N SER A 1 3.83 1.12 -0.89
CA SER A 1 3.90 2.20 0.08
C SER A 1 2.69 2.15 1.02
N SER A 2 2.68 2.99 2.02
CA SER A 2 1.59 3.01 2.99
C SER A 2 0.60 4.13 2.69
N GLN A 3 -0.58 4.03 3.29
CA GLN A 3 -1.62 5.05 3.21
C GLN A 3 -1.14 6.41 3.70
N ALA A 4 -0.21 6.45 4.65
CA ALA A 4 0.34 7.70 5.18
C ALA A 4 0.96 8.57 4.09
N ALA A 5 1.44 7.97 3.00
CA ALA A 5 2.00 8.72 1.88
C ALA A 5 0.95 9.58 1.16
N ARG A 6 -0.32 9.26 1.30
CA ARG A 6 -1.41 9.97 0.60
C ARG A 6 -2.06 11.05 1.44
N ASP A 7 -2.31 10.74 2.70
CA ASP A 7 -3.05 11.64 3.58
C ASP A 7 -2.17 12.43 4.53
N GLY A 8 -0.85 12.31 4.40
CA GLY A 8 0.09 12.98 5.28
C GLY A 8 0.32 12.26 6.59
N GLY A 9 -0.37 11.15 6.81
CA GLY A 9 -0.25 10.39 8.05
C GLY A 9 -0.78 11.14 9.26
N GLY A 10 -0.44 10.67 10.43
CA GLY A 10 -0.80 11.30 11.68
C GLY A 10 0.24 12.31 12.14
N SER A 11 0.03 12.90 13.32
CA SER A 11 0.95 13.84 13.92
C SER A 11 2.36 13.23 14.02
N GLY A 12 3.35 13.99 13.58
CA GLY A 12 4.76 13.57 13.62
C GLY A 12 5.18 12.62 12.50
N SER A 13 4.30 12.33 11.53
CA SER A 13 4.60 11.37 10.47
C SER A 13 4.87 12.02 9.10
N SER A 14 5.02 13.35 9.04
CA SER A 14 5.23 14.05 7.76
C SER A 14 6.47 13.56 7.01
N LEU A 15 7.59 13.31 7.72
CA LEU A 15 8.80 12.79 7.10
C LEU A 15 8.59 11.39 6.55
N TYR A 16 7.88 10.55 7.28
CA TYR A 16 7.54 9.21 6.86
C TYR A 16 6.67 9.24 5.59
N SER A 17 5.67 10.12 5.56
CA SER A 17 4.79 10.30 4.39
C SER A 17 5.57 10.75 3.17
N ALA A 18 6.53 11.67 3.34
CA ALA A 18 7.39 12.12 2.25
C ALA A 18 8.23 10.97 1.70
N SER A 19 8.79 10.13 2.59
CA SER A 19 9.56 8.96 2.17
C SER A 19 8.71 7.98 1.36
N LYS A 20 7.48 7.74 1.78
CA LYS A 20 6.57 6.83 1.08
C LYS A 20 6.13 7.40 -0.27
N GLY A 21 5.91 8.73 -0.35
CA GLY A 21 5.64 9.41 -1.60
C GLY A 21 6.79 9.28 -2.59
N ALA A 22 8.02 9.37 -2.09
CA ALA A 22 9.21 9.17 -2.90
C ALA A 22 9.27 7.76 -3.49
N VAL A 23 8.88 6.73 -2.74
CA VAL A 23 8.82 5.35 -3.26
C VAL A 23 7.86 5.26 -4.44
N THR A 24 6.69 5.89 -4.35
CA THR A 24 5.72 5.91 -5.44
C THR A 24 6.29 6.58 -6.70
N SER A 25 6.93 7.73 -6.55
CA SER A 25 7.56 8.43 -7.68
C SER A 25 8.72 7.63 -8.27
N TYR A 26 9.52 7.01 -7.43
CA TYR A 26 10.63 6.17 -7.86
C TYR A 26 10.15 4.95 -8.63
N THR A 27 9.05 4.34 -8.19
CA THR A 27 8.42 3.22 -8.90
C THR A 27 8.08 3.59 -10.34
N ARG A 28 7.52 4.77 -10.55
CA ARG A 28 7.18 5.25 -11.91
C ARG A 28 8.43 5.49 -12.75
N ALA A 29 9.47 6.05 -12.15
CA ALA A 29 10.73 6.27 -12.85
C ALA A 29 11.38 4.96 -13.29
N LEU A 30 11.40 3.97 -12.38
CA LEU A 30 11.96 2.64 -12.69
C LEU A 30 11.13 1.93 -13.77
N ALA A 31 9.81 2.08 -13.73
CA ALA A 31 8.95 1.48 -14.75
C ALA A 31 9.26 2.02 -16.14
N LYS A 32 9.51 3.32 -16.25
CA LYS A 32 9.90 3.94 -17.52
C LYS A 32 11.28 3.48 -17.98
N GLU A 33 12.23 3.42 -17.05
CA GLU A 33 13.61 3.05 -17.37
C GLU A 33 13.73 1.60 -17.83
N PHE A 34 13.06 0.68 -17.13
CA PHE A 34 13.19 -0.75 -17.36
C PHE A 34 12.08 -1.37 -18.20
N GLY A 35 11.04 -0.61 -18.51
CA GLY A 35 9.96 -1.09 -19.39
C GLY A 35 10.44 -1.62 -20.72
N PRO A 36 11.35 -0.90 -21.44
CA PRO A 36 11.88 -1.41 -22.70
C PRO A 36 12.61 -2.76 -22.58
N ASP A 37 13.12 -3.08 -21.41
CA ASP A 37 13.77 -4.37 -21.14
C ASP A 37 12.79 -5.46 -20.69
N GLY A 38 11.49 -5.17 -20.69
CA GLY A 38 10.47 -6.13 -20.28
C GLY A 38 10.34 -6.31 -18.78
N ILE A 39 10.86 -5.38 -18.00
CA ILE A 39 10.79 -5.43 -16.54
C ILE A 39 9.66 -4.51 -16.07
N ARG A 40 8.74 -5.06 -15.26
CA ARG A 40 7.62 -4.31 -14.69
C ARG A 40 7.92 -3.95 -13.24
N VAL A 41 7.56 -2.75 -12.85
CA VAL A 41 7.77 -2.23 -11.49
C VAL A 41 6.48 -1.59 -11.01
N ASN A 42 5.91 -2.12 -9.95
CA ASN A 42 4.68 -1.63 -9.35
C ASN A 42 4.85 -1.51 -7.84
N ALA A 43 4.05 -0.66 -7.23
CA ALA A 43 4.03 -0.48 -5.79
C ALA A 43 2.64 -0.80 -5.23
N ILE A 44 2.60 -1.25 -3.99
CA ILE A 44 1.36 -1.51 -3.27
C ILE A 44 1.28 -0.53 -2.10
N THR A 45 0.15 0.16 -1.97
CA THR A 45 -0.14 1.00 -0.82
C THR A 45 -1.18 0.29 0.04
N ALA A 46 -0.76 -0.22 1.18
CA ALA A 46 -1.64 -0.98 2.06
C ALA A 46 -2.21 -0.10 3.16
N GLY A 47 -3.45 -0.37 3.52
CA GLY A 47 -4.06 0.14 4.74
C GLY A 47 -3.68 -0.71 5.95
N MET A 48 -4.45 -0.59 7.04
CA MET A 48 -4.17 -1.38 8.24
C MET A 48 -4.44 -2.86 7.98
N THR A 49 -3.47 -3.69 8.33
CA THR A 49 -3.49 -5.13 8.11
C THR A 49 -3.24 -5.83 9.44
N SER A 50 -3.92 -6.94 9.68
CA SER A 50 -3.70 -7.77 10.87
C SER A 50 -2.35 -8.45 10.78
N THR A 51 -1.32 -7.79 11.31
CA THR A 51 0.04 -8.32 11.34
C THR A 51 0.57 -8.29 12.75
N ARG A 52 1.62 -9.05 12.99
CA ARG A 52 2.30 -9.04 14.29
C ARG A 52 2.84 -7.66 14.65
N PHE A 53 3.25 -6.88 13.65
CA PHE A 53 3.73 -5.52 13.87
C PHE A 53 2.63 -4.67 14.53
N HIS A 54 1.41 -4.71 13.99
CA HIS A 54 0.30 -3.95 14.55
C HIS A 54 -0.12 -4.48 15.91
N ASP A 55 -0.05 -5.79 16.14
CA ASP A 55 -0.36 -6.37 17.44
C ASP A 55 0.60 -5.87 18.52
N ASP A 56 1.88 -5.71 18.19
CA ASP A 56 2.90 -5.30 19.14
C ASP A 56 2.99 -3.78 19.34
N PHE A 57 2.70 -2.99 18.30
CA PHE A 57 2.96 -1.54 18.28
C PHE A 57 1.72 -0.66 18.12
N THR A 58 0.57 -1.25 17.85
CA THR A 58 -0.68 -0.51 17.69
C THR A 58 -1.73 -1.06 18.65
N SER A 59 -2.35 -0.19 19.46
CA SER A 59 -3.34 -0.63 20.43
C SER A 59 -4.60 -1.17 19.74
N ASP A 60 -5.30 -2.11 20.41
CA ASP A 60 -6.56 -2.65 19.92
C ASP A 60 -7.62 -1.57 19.71
N GLU A 61 -7.61 -0.54 20.54
CA GLU A 61 -8.55 0.57 20.42
C GLU A 61 -8.35 1.35 19.12
N ILE A 62 -7.09 1.63 18.76
CA ILE A 62 -6.77 2.32 17.50
C ILE A 62 -7.14 1.43 16.32
N ARG A 63 -6.85 0.14 16.39
CA ARG A 63 -7.19 -0.81 15.34
C ARG A 63 -8.70 -0.86 15.10
N LYS A 64 -9.49 -0.88 16.17
CA LYS A 64 -10.96 -0.86 16.07
C LYS A 64 -11.47 0.42 15.44
N LYS A 65 -10.91 1.57 15.82
CA LYS A 65 -11.28 2.86 15.21
C LYS A 65 -11.04 2.88 13.72
N VAL A 66 -9.89 2.41 13.29
CA VAL A 66 -9.53 2.36 11.86
C VAL A 66 -10.46 1.38 11.13
N ALA A 67 -10.73 0.22 11.72
CA ALA A 67 -11.63 -0.75 11.10
C ALA A 67 -13.04 -0.17 10.92
N VAL A 68 -13.56 0.52 11.94
CA VAL A 68 -14.88 1.15 11.86
C VAL A 68 -14.92 2.25 10.80
N ALA A 69 -13.84 3.01 10.64
CA ALA A 69 -13.74 4.07 9.64
C ALA A 69 -13.52 3.54 8.22
N THR A 70 -13.12 2.28 8.08
CA THR A 70 -12.90 1.66 6.78
C THR A 70 -14.22 1.27 6.15
N PRO A 71 -14.47 1.60 4.87
CA PRO A 71 -15.72 1.20 4.21
C PRO A 71 -16.04 -0.29 4.32
N LEU A 72 -15.05 -1.19 4.23
CA LEU A 72 -15.26 -2.62 4.41
C LEU A 72 -15.37 -3.04 5.87
N ARG A 73 -15.22 -2.11 6.82
CA ARG A 73 -15.43 -2.31 8.27
C ARG A 73 -14.53 -3.37 8.89
N ARG A 74 -13.33 -3.53 8.35
CA ARG A 74 -12.36 -4.49 8.89
C ARG A 74 -10.94 -4.11 8.48
N GLU A 75 -9.97 -4.69 9.19
CA GLU A 75 -8.58 -4.69 8.75
C GLU A 75 -8.41 -5.63 7.56
N GLY A 76 -7.39 -5.40 6.76
CA GLY A 76 -6.98 -6.36 5.75
C GLY A 76 -6.29 -7.56 6.39
N LYS A 77 -6.19 -8.65 5.64
CA LYS A 77 -5.46 -9.85 6.05
C LYS A 77 -4.14 -9.90 5.28
N PRO A 78 -3.06 -10.42 5.90
CA PRO A 78 -1.78 -10.55 5.18
C PRO A 78 -1.91 -11.32 3.87
N GLU A 79 -2.78 -12.33 3.81
CA GLU A 79 -3.03 -13.11 2.61
C GLU A 79 -3.57 -12.26 1.46
N GLU A 80 -4.36 -11.24 1.76
CA GLU A 80 -4.92 -10.35 0.75
C GLU A 80 -3.82 -9.52 0.09
N ILE A 81 -2.84 -9.06 0.87
CA ILE A 81 -1.68 -8.33 0.33
C ILE A 81 -0.82 -9.29 -0.49
N ALA A 82 -0.59 -10.51 0.01
CA ALA A 82 0.20 -11.52 -0.69
C ALA A 82 -0.44 -11.90 -2.02
N ASP A 83 -1.77 -12.08 -2.06
CA ASP A 83 -2.49 -12.41 -3.30
C ASP A 83 -2.32 -11.31 -4.35
N LEU A 84 -2.38 -10.05 -3.94
CA LEU A 84 -2.14 -8.93 -4.86
C LEU A 84 -0.69 -8.95 -5.39
N ALA A 85 0.28 -9.18 -4.50
CA ALA A 85 1.67 -9.24 -4.90
C ALA A 85 1.93 -10.37 -5.91
N ILE A 86 1.33 -11.53 -5.67
CA ILE A 86 1.44 -12.68 -6.58
C ILE A 86 0.82 -12.34 -7.94
N TYR A 87 -0.36 -11.72 -7.95
CA TYR A 87 -0.99 -11.28 -9.19
C TYR A 87 -0.09 -10.33 -9.97
N LEU A 88 0.48 -9.32 -9.29
CA LEU A 88 1.34 -8.34 -9.94
C LEU A 88 2.65 -8.95 -10.46
N ALA A 89 3.11 -10.03 -9.85
CA ALA A 89 4.31 -10.74 -10.29
C ALA A 89 4.03 -11.73 -11.43
N SER A 90 2.75 -12.01 -11.71
CA SER A 90 2.37 -13.04 -12.68
C SER A 90 2.20 -12.47 -14.08
N ASP A 91 2.17 -13.34 -15.08
CA ASP A 91 1.89 -12.97 -16.47
C ASP A 91 0.46 -12.44 -16.66
N SER A 92 -0.43 -12.71 -15.72
CA SER A 92 -1.80 -12.20 -15.76
C SER A 92 -1.88 -10.68 -15.66
N SER A 93 -0.83 -10.03 -15.15
CA SER A 93 -0.72 -8.57 -15.06
C SER A 93 0.35 -8.01 -16.00
N SER A 94 0.60 -8.65 -17.11
CA SER A 94 1.73 -8.33 -17.99
C SER A 94 1.70 -6.93 -18.61
N TYR A 95 0.55 -6.25 -18.59
CA TYR A 95 0.44 -4.88 -19.10
C TYR A 95 0.40 -3.83 -17.98
N ILE A 96 0.66 -4.22 -16.73
CA ILE A 96 0.64 -3.32 -15.58
C ILE A 96 2.07 -3.01 -15.15
N THR A 97 2.45 -1.74 -15.27
CA THR A 97 3.73 -1.26 -14.74
C THR A 97 3.61 0.22 -14.37
N GLY A 98 4.40 0.66 -13.43
CA GLY A 98 4.38 2.04 -12.95
C GLY A 98 3.15 2.37 -12.11
N ALA A 99 2.38 1.38 -11.72
CA ALA A 99 1.16 1.57 -10.94
C ALA A 99 1.43 1.55 -9.45
N ASN A 100 0.62 2.31 -8.72
CA ASN A 100 0.54 2.21 -7.27
C ASN A 100 -0.87 1.73 -6.93
N ILE A 101 -0.98 0.51 -6.45
CA ILE A 101 -2.27 -0.15 -6.20
C ILE A 101 -2.65 0.01 -4.73
N ASP A 102 -3.82 0.60 -4.51
CA ASP A 102 -4.35 0.73 -3.15
C ASP A 102 -5.04 -0.56 -2.72
N ILE A 103 -4.72 -1.01 -1.52
CA ILE A 103 -5.40 -2.14 -0.89
C ILE A 103 -5.67 -1.76 0.57
N ASN A 104 -6.80 -1.11 0.81
CA ASN A 104 -7.09 -0.42 2.07
C ASN A 104 -8.55 -0.51 2.49
N GLY A 105 -9.34 -1.40 1.89
CA GLY A 105 -10.75 -1.52 2.21
C GLY A 105 -11.59 -0.29 1.88
N GLY A 106 -11.06 0.63 1.09
CA GLY A 106 -11.76 1.82 0.63
C GLY A 106 -11.60 3.04 1.53
N ILE A 107 -10.74 2.97 2.56
CA ILE A 107 -10.59 4.08 3.52
C ILE A 107 -10.00 5.34 2.88
N LEU A 108 -9.28 5.19 1.77
CA LEU A 108 -8.72 6.33 1.03
C LEU A 108 -8.94 6.09 -0.44
N ASN A 109 -9.65 7.03 -1.09
CA ASN A 109 -9.86 7.00 -2.53
C ASN A 109 -8.83 7.87 -3.22
N SER A 110 -8.18 7.33 -4.21
CA SER A 110 -7.17 8.07 -4.99
C SER A 110 -7.79 8.75 -6.19
#